data_e732a84f6c7cad7f6fb68e75dd7cc5b4
#
_entry.id   e732a84f6c7cad7f6fb68e75dd7cc5b4
#
_cell.length_a   1.000
_cell.length_b   1.000
_cell.length_c   1.000
_cell.angle_alpha   90.00
_cell.angle_beta   90.00
_cell.angle_gamma   90.00
#
_symmetry.space_group_name_H-M   'P 1'
#
loop_
_entity.id
_entity.type
_entity.pdbx_description
1 polymer ?
#
loop_
_entity_poly.entity_id
_entity_poly.type
_entity_poly.pdbx_seq_one_letter_code
_entity_poly.pdbx_strand_id
1 'polypeptide(L)'
;IGKEPTLFAYPFGEAGNDVIEATRIGKYSFSFGQHSGVIHQNSNFNYLPRFAINEKFGGLDRFKLILNTLPLPVTDFTPRDSKIVGSNPPNVGFTVTPSLKNLRRITCFVSGEGRVPITILGTDRIEIRPNKLSRRLLSKELKTTSWENNTNCR
;
A
#
# COMPACT_ATOMS: atom_id res chain seq x y z
N ILE A 1 -14.59 17.20 -23.18
CA ILE A 1 -15.35 16.76 -21.99
C ILE A 1 -16.00 18.00 -21.28
N GLY A 2 -15.54 19.23 -21.52
CA GLY A 2 -16.17 20.47 -21.01
C GLY A 2 -16.02 20.78 -19.52
N LYS A 3 -15.42 19.86 -18.74
CA LYS A 3 -15.06 20.05 -17.31
C LYS A 3 -13.71 19.46 -17.03
N GLU A 4 -12.92 20.11 -16.18
CA GLU A 4 -11.65 19.56 -15.71
C GLU A 4 -11.90 18.35 -14.82
N PRO A 5 -11.16 17.24 -15.00
CA PRO A 5 -11.29 16.07 -14.15
C PRO A 5 -10.72 16.36 -12.76
N THR A 6 -11.46 16.03 -11.73
CA THR A 6 -11.05 16.19 -10.32
C THR A 6 -10.53 14.90 -9.69
N LEU A 7 -10.72 13.77 -10.36
CA LEU A 7 -10.32 12.46 -9.91
C LEU A 7 -9.26 11.88 -10.85
N PHE A 8 -8.29 11.19 -10.28
CA PHE A 8 -7.22 10.52 -11.03
C PHE A 8 -7.03 9.08 -10.54
N ALA A 9 -6.71 8.17 -11.43
CA ALA A 9 -6.29 6.82 -11.07
C ALA A 9 -4.93 6.53 -11.71
N TYR A 10 -3.96 6.16 -10.88
CA TYR A 10 -2.62 5.86 -11.39
C TYR A 10 -2.64 4.62 -12.29
N PRO A 11 -1.97 4.67 -13.44
CA PRO A 11 -1.77 3.50 -14.28
C PRO A 11 -1.17 2.36 -13.44
N PHE A 12 -1.76 1.19 -13.50
CA PHE A 12 -1.40 0.02 -12.67
C PHE A 12 -1.47 0.26 -11.16
N GLY A 13 -1.96 1.42 -10.71
CA GLY A 13 -2.04 1.81 -9.32
C GLY A 13 -0.70 2.11 -8.66
N GLU A 14 0.34 2.35 -9.44
CA GLU A 14 1.71 2.58 -8.95
C GLU A 14 2.12 4.04 -9.13
N ALA A 15 2.66 4.62 -8.08
CA ALA A 15 3.19 5.97 -8.09
C ALA A 15 4.34 6.11 -7.09
N GLY A 16 5.45 6.69 -7.51
CA GLY A 16 6.46 7.21 -6.60
C GLY A 16 6.07 8.60 -6.11
N ASN A 17 6.80 9.11 -5.14
CA ASN A 17 6.51 10.42 -4.55
C ASN A 17 6.54 11.56 -5.57
N ASP A 18 7.38 11.48 -6.59
CA ASP A 18 7.46 12.40 -7.71
C ASP A 18 6.15 12.46 -8.52
N VAL A 19 5.56 11.31 -8.81
CA VAL A 19 4.30 11.20 -9.55
C VAL A 19 3.10 11.62 -8.69
N ILE A 20 3.12 11.30 -7.38
CA ILE A 20 2.11 11.74 -6.42
C ILE A 20 2.11 13.28 -6.33
N GLU A 21 3.28 13.89 -6.27
CA GLU A 21 3.42 15.34 -6.24
C GLU A 21 2.90 15.98 -7.54
N ALA A 22 3.13 15.36 -8.69
CA ALA A 22 2.60 15.84 -9.96
C ALA A 22 1.06 15.88 -9.98
N THR A 23 0.37 14.88 -9.37
CA THR A 23 -1.09 14.91 -9.26
C THR A 23 -1.59 15.99 -8.29
N ARG A 24 -0.83 16.29 -7.24
CA ARG A 24 -1.11 17.39 -6.31
C ARG A 24 -1.02 18.74 -7.03
N ILE A 25 0.05 18.95 -7.81
CA ILE A 25 0.23 20.17 -8.62
C ILE A 25 -0.87 20.29 -9.70
N GLY A 26 -1.28 19.15 -10.29
CA GLY A 26 -2.38 19.06 -11.24
C GLY A 26 -3.77 19.29 -10.65
N LYS A 27 -3.87 19.63 -9.34
CA LYS A 27 -5.10 19.97 -8.62
C LYS A 27 -6.19 18.89 -8.66
N TYR A 28 -5.80 17.62 -8.78
CA TYR A 28 -6.74 16.53 -8.56
C TYR A 28 -7.16 16.46 -7.10
N SER A 29 -8.46 16.41 -6.85
CA SER A 29 -9.00 16.32 -5.48
C SER A 29 -8.68 14.99 -4.83
N PHE A 30 -8.74 13.90 -5.62
CA PHE A 30 -8.44 12.56 -5.16
C PHE A 30 -7.70 11.77 -6.24
N SER A 31 -6.67 11.03 -5.83
CA SER A 31 -5.94 10.13 -6.73
C SER A 31 -5.84 8.74 -6.12
N PHE A 32 -6.06 7.70 -6.92
CA PHE A 32 -6.24 6.33 -6.45
C PHE A 32 -5.12 5.41 -6.95
N GLY A 33 -4.48 4.72 -6.00
CA GLY A 33 -3.64 3.56 -6.26
C GLY A 33 -4.45 2.27 -6.47
N GLN A 34 -3.79 1.11 -6.35
CA GLN A 34 -4.43 -0.21 -6.36
C GLN A 34 -4.17 -1.02 -5.08
N HIS A 35 -3.39 -0.47 -4.16
CA HIS A 35 -3.18 -1.10 -2.87
C HIS A 35 -4.49 -1.15 -2.09
N SER A 36 -4.72 -2.27 -1.40
CA SER A 36 -5.93 -2.48 -0.61
C SER A 36 -5.82 -1.80 0.74
N GLY A 37 -6.83 -1.05 1.12
CA GLY A 37 -6.86 -0.36 2.42
C GLY A 37 -8.11 0.45 2.62
N VAL A 38 -8.27 0.94 3.85
CA VAL A 38 -9.39 1.81 4.26
C VAL A 38 -8.91 3.26 4.22
N ILE A 39 -9.73 4.12 3.64
CA ILE A 39 -9.51 5.57 3.65
C ILE A 39 -9.90 6.12 5.03
N HIS A 40 -9.05 6.94 5.60
CA HIS A 40 -9.29 7.61 6.89
C HIS A 40 -8.76 9.05 6.86
N GLN A 41 -9.04 9.82 7.90
CA GLN A 41 -8.73 11.25 7.95
C GLN A 41 -7.26 11.63 7.69
N ASN A 42 -6.32 10.72 7.99
CA ASN A 42 -4.88 10.94 7.77
C ASN A 42 -4.37 10.29 6.48
N SER A 43 -5.26 9.79 5.62
CA SER A 43 -4.87 9.23 4.32
C SER A 43 -4.31 10.31 3.39
N ASN A 44 -3.31 9.93 2.58
CA ASN A 44 -2.86 10.80 1.51
C ASN A 44 -3.89 10.84 0.37
N PHE A 45 -4.64 11.92 0.24
CA PHE A 45 -5.68 12.06 -0.77
C PHE A 45 -5.16 12.03 -2.22
N ASN A 46 -3.86 12.22 -2.41
CA ASN A 46 -3.22 12.05 -3.70
C ASN A 46 -2.68 10.62 -3.93
N TYR A 47 -2.90 9.68 -2.99
CA TYR A 47 -2.57 8.26 -3.17
C TYR A 47 -3.47 7.39 -2.29
N LEU A 48 -4.74 7.32 -2.64
CA LEU A 48 -5.75 6.59 -1.86
C LEU A 48 -5.77 5.10 -2.19
N PRO A 49 -5.97 4.25 -1.17
CA PRO A 49 -6.20 2.83 -1.38
C PRO A 49 -7.58 2.56 -1.98
N ARG A 50 -7.76 1.38 -2.54
CA ARG A 50 -9.06 0.87 -2.99
C ARG A 50 -9.11 -0.64 -2.94
N PHE A 51 -10.28 -1.21 -2.64
CA PHE A 51 -10.50 -2.63 -2.73
C PHE A 51 -10.98 -3.00 -4.14
N ALA A 52 -10.30 -3.95 -4.77
CA ALA A 52 -10.74 -4.49 -6.04
C ALA A 52 -12.03 -5.31 -5.85
N ILE A 53 -13.05 -4.99 -6.63
CA ILE A 53 -14.30 -5.73 -6.72
C ILE A 53 -14.44 -6.18 -8.17
N ASN A 54 -14.19 -7.44 -8.43
CA ASN A 54 -14.32 -8.07 -9.73
C ASN A 54 -14.83 -9.51 -9.55
N GLU A 55 -14.96 -10.29 -10.60
CA GLU A 55 -15.47 -11.67 -10.56
C GLU A 55 -14.75 -12.55 -9.54
N LYS A 56 -13.42 -12.43 -9.43
CA LYS A 56 -12.61 -13.18 -8.47
C LYS A 56 -12.72 -12.66 -7.04
N PHE A 57 -12.92 -11.36 -6.86
CA PHE A 57 -12.87 -10.67 -5.57
C PHE A 57 -14.18 -9.98 -5.18
N GLY A 58 -15.28 -10.26 -5.91
CA GLY A 58 -16.61 -9.66 -5.69
C GLY A 58 -17.57 -10.48 -4.84
N GLY A 59 -17.12 -11.58 -4.24
CA GLY A 59 -17.98 -12.43 -3.40
C GLY A 59 -18.54 -11.66 -2.20
N LEU A 60 -19.80 -11.97 -1.84
CA LEU A 60 -20.57 -11.26 -0.81
C LEU A 60 -19.88 -11.27 0.56
N ASP A 61 -19.27 -12.38 0.94
CA ASP A 61 -18.58 -12.50 2.24
C ASP A 61 -17.34 -11.59 2.29
N ARG A 62 -16.60 -11.50 1.19
CA ARG A 62 -15.49 -10.56 1.08
C ARG A 62 -15.98 -9.12 1.10
N PHE A 63 -17.08 -8.81 0.45
CA PHE A 63 -17.68 -7.47 0.49
C PHE A 63 -18.09 -7.08 1.91
N LYS A 64 -18.76 -7.97 2.65
CA LYS A 64 -19.08 -7.77 4.08
C LYS A 64 -17.83 -7.54 4.93
N LEU A 65 -16.77 -8.33 4.67
CA LEU A 65 -15.49 -8.16 5.36
C LEU A 65 -14.90 -6.77 5.11
N ILE A 66 -14.89 -6.30 3.86
CA ILE A 66 -14.38 -4.98 3.48
C ILE A 66 -15.16 -3.87 4.20
N LEU A 67 -16.49 -3.95 4.23
CA LEU A 67 -17.35 -2.95 4.90
C LEU A 67 -17.09 -2.86 6.42
N ASN A 68 -16.62 -3.94 7.03
CA ASN A 68 -16.32 -3.99 8.46
C ASN A 68 -14.80 -3.84 8.77
N THR A 69 -13.97 -3.52 7.77
CA THR A 69 -12.54 -3.35 7.96
C THR A 69 -12.23 -1.96 8.50
N LEU A 70 -11.46 -1.90 9.57
CA LEU A 70 -10.93 -0.67 10.14
C LEU A 70 -9.51 -0.40 9.63
N PRO A 71 -9.07 0.87 9.55
CA PRO A 71 -7.70 1.18 9.20
C PRO A 71 -6.74 0.67 10.27
N LEU A 72 -5.60 0.11 9.85
CA LEU A 72 -4.51 -0.22 10.76
C LEU A 72 -3.83 1.08 11.19
N PRO A 73 -3.78 1.42 12.49
CA PRO A 73 -3.22 2.68 12.96
C PRO A 73 -1.69 2.61 12.99
N VAL A 74 -1.06 2.99 11.90
CA VAL A 74 0.39 2.90 11.69
C VAL A 74 0.99 4.20 11.17
N THR A 75 2.28 4.39 11.46
CA THR A 75 3.12 5.52 11.03
C THR A 75 4.50 5.03 10.63
N ASP A 76 5.37 5.93 10.23
CA ASP A 76 6.81 5.69 9.98
C ASP A 76 7.09 4.52 9.04
N PHE A 77 6.40 4.50 7.92
CA PHE A 77 6.64 3.49 6.89
C PHE A 77 8.06 3.53 6.34
N THR A 78 8.63 2.35 6.18
CA THR A 78 9.90 2.14 5.48
C THR A 78 9.67 1.07 4.39
N PRO A 79 10.10 1.28 3.15
CA PRO A 79 10.63 2.54 2.59
C PRO A 79 9.53 3.62 2.51
N ARG A 80 9.93 4.90 2.56
CA ARG A 80 9.00 6.04 2.47
C ARG A 80 8.47 6.30 1.07
N ASP A 81 9.19 5.83 0.07
CA ASP A 81 8.79 5.89 -1.33
C ASP A 81 8.43 4.49 -1.81
N SER A 82 7.34 4.34 -2.53
CA SER A 82 6.96 3.09 -3.17
C SER A 82 7.91 2.70 -4.31
N LYS A 83 8.64 3.66 -4.85
CA LYS A 83 9.71 3.44 -5.83
C LYS A 83 10.94 2.85 -5.13
N ILE A 84 11.27 1.61 -5.45
CA ILE A 84 12.43 0.92 -4.90
C ILE A 84 13.70 1.47 -5.55
N VAL A 85 14.53 2.12 -4.75
CA VAL A 85 15.87 2.58 -5.14
C VAL A 85 16.88 1.86 -4.26
N GLY A 86 17.79 1.10 -4.85
CA GLY A 86 18.82 0.34 -4.12
C GLY A 86 18.48 -1.13 -3.92
N SER A 87 18.47 -1.62 -2.69
CA SER A 87 18.28 -3.05 -2.40
C SER A 87 16.88 -3.54 -2.77
N ASN A 88 16.82 -4.66 -3.48
CA ASN A 88 15.59 -5.36 -3.81
C ASN A 88 15.76 -6.86 -3.47
N PRO A 89 14.96 -7.44 -2.58
CA PRO A 89 13.79 -6.84 -1.92
C PRO A 89 14.17 -5.77 -0.89
N PRO A 90 13.33 -4.74 -0.72
CA PRO A 90 13.54 -3.74 0.33
C PRO A 90 13.17 -4.30 1.70
N ASN A 91 13.79 -3.80 2.75
CA ASN A 91 13.28 -3.98 4.10
C ASN A 91 12.01 -3.15 4.28
N VAL A 92 10.94 -3.76 4.76
CA VAL A 92 9.66 -3.10 5.00
C VAL A 92 9.41 -2.99 6.48
N GLY A 93 8.98 -1.83 6.94
CA GLY A 93 8.65 -1.64 8.35
C GLY A 93 7.67 -0.50 8.57
N PHE A 94 7.03 -0.51 9.74
CA PHE A 94 6.11 0.53 10.20
C PHE A 94 6.00 0.52 11.72
N THR A 95 5.64 1.66 12.29
CA THR A 95 5.38 1.81 13.72
C THR A 95 3.88 1.76 13.96
N VAL A 96 3.46 0.93 14.90
CA VAL A 96 2.05 0.78 15.29
C VAL A 96 1.74 1.74 16.42
N THR A 97 0.64 2.48 16.31
CA THR A 97 0.27 3.41 17.39
C THR A 97 -0.18 2.66 18.65
N PRO A 98 0.02 3.25 19.85
CA PRO A 98 -0.25 2.58 21.14
C PRO A 98 -1.69 2.10 21.37
N SER A 99 -2.63 2.51 20.53
CA SER A 99 -4.02 2.05 20.61
C SER A 99 -4.18 0.56 20.28
N LEU A 100 -3.20 -0.04 19.62
CA LEU A 100 -3.23 -1.46 19.24
C LEU A 100 -2.50 -2.31 20.30
N LYS A 101 -3.27 -2.95 21.17
CA LYS A 101 -2.72 -3.65 22.36
C LYS A 101 -1.99 -4.96 22.08
N ASN A 102 -2.10 -5.54 20.87
CA ASN A 102 -1.51 -6.86 20.60
C ASN A 102 -0.90 -6.97 19.19
N LEU A 103 0.38 -6.60 19.07
CA LEU A 103 1.13 -6.62 17.82
C LEU A 103 1.30 -8.04 17.25
N ARG A 104 1.27 -9.08 18.09
CA ARG A 104 1.40 -10.48 17.65
C ARG A 104 0.23 -10.96 16.79
N ARG A 105 -0.88 -10.22 16.79
CA ARG A 105 -2.04 -10.52 15.92
C ARG A 105 -1.86 -9.99 14.49
N ILE A 106 -0.90 -9.11 14.27
CA ILE A 106 -0.62 -8.58 12.94
C ILE A 106 -0.01 -9.70 12.08
N THR A 107 -0.54 -9.84 10.89
CA THR A 107 -0.07 -10.81 9.90
C THR A 107 0.24 -10.09 8.62
N CYS A 108 1.41 -10.32 8.06
CA CYS A 108 1.85 -9.68 6.83
C CYS A 108 1.99 -10.71 5.70
N PHE A 109 1.66 -10.27 4.50
CA PHE A 109 1.71 -11.06 3.27
C PHE A 109 2.54 -10.34 2.22
N VAL A 110 3.41 -11.06 1.56
CA VAL A 110 4.19 -10.56 0.43
C VAL A 110 3.76 -11.30 -0.84
N SER A 111 3.59 -10.56 -1.91
CA SER A 111 3.20 -11.13 -3.21
C SER A 111 4.23 -12.15 -3.67
N GLY A 112 3.76 -13.35 -4.01
CA GLY A 112 4.63 -14.46 -4.42
C GLY A 112 5.32 -15.23 -3.29
N GLU A 113 5.21 -14.76 -2.02
CA GLU A 113 5.73 -15.48 -0.84
C GLU A 113 4.62 -15.95 0.09
N GLY A 114 3.45 -15.30 0.04
CA GLY A 114 2.36 -15.56 0.97
C GLY A 114 2.60 -14.90 2.33
N ARG A 115 2.22 -15.58 3.41
CA ARG A 115 2.44 -15.09 4.77
C ARG A 115 3.93 -15.08 5.10
N VAL A 116 4.41 -13.96 5.61
CA VAL A 116 5.82 -13.78 6.01
C VAL A 116 5.94 -13.54 7.51
N PRO A 117 7.05 -13.96 8.13
CA PRO A 117 7.30 -13.67 9.54
C PRO A 117 7.47 -12.16 9.74
N ILE A 118 7.00 -11.68 10.89
CA ILE A 118 7.23 -10.32 11.37
C ILE A 118 8.26 -10.33 12.49
N THR A 119 9.09 -9.29 12.54
CA THR A 119 9.99 -9.02 13.66
C THR A 119 9.47 -7.79 14.39
N ILE A 120 9.29 -7.90 15.71
CA ILE A 120 8.89 -6.77 16.55
C ILE A 120 10.17 -6.20 17.16
N LEU A 121 10.44 -4.92 16.88
CA LEU A 121 11.56 -4.18 17.46
C LEU A 121 11.01 -3.21 18.52
N GLY A 122 11.58 -3.30 19.72
CA GLY A 122 11.08 -2.52 20.84
C GLY A 122 9.64 -2.88 21.19
N THR A 123 8.78 -1.87 21.36
CA THR A 123 7.39 -2.02 21.82
C THR A 123 6.35 -1.91 20.70
N ASP A 124 6.68 -1.31 19.57
CA ASP A 124 5.71 -0.83 18.59
C ASP A 124 6.17 -0.90 17.13
N ARG A 125 7.44 -1.16 16.87
CA ARG A 125 7.98 -1.25 15.52
C ARG A 125 7.86 -2.67 14.97
N ILE A 126 7.25 -2.81 13.80
CA ILE A 126 7.19 -4.06 13.04
C ILE A 126 8.09 -3.96 11.82
N GLU A 127 8.89 -4.99 11.61
CA GLU A 127 9.71 -5.16 10.41
C GLU A 127 9.44 -6.49 9.73
N ILE A 128 9.53 -6.46 8.41
CA ILE A 128 9.34 -7.58 7.52
C ILE A 128 10.53 -7.60 6.55
N ARG A 129 11.07 -8.79 6.32
CA ARG A 129 12.16 -8.99 5.35
C ARG A 129 11.68 -9.94 4.27
N PRO A 130 11.20 -9.44 3.13
CA PRO A 130 10.88 -10.27 1.99
C PRO A 130 12.14 -11.00 1.48
N ASN A 131 11.98 -12.25 1.07
CA ASN A 131 13.09 -13.04 0.52
C ASN A 131 13.13 -12.98 -1.01
N LYS A 132 11.99 -12.73 -1.64
CA LYS A 132 11.88 -12.68 -3.10
C LYS A 132 11.92 -11.25 -3.60
N LEU A 133 12.58 -11.08 -4.74
CA LEU A 133 12.57 -9.81 -5.45
C LEU A 133 11.15 -9.32 -5.66
N SER A 134 10.88 -8.08 -5.30
CA SER A 134 9.64 -7.40 -5.69
C SER A 134 9.60 -7.32 -7.21
N ARG A 135 8.78 -8.14 -7.83
CA ARG A 135 8.59 -8.16 -9.28
C ARG A 135 7.20 -7.64 -9.60
N ARG A 136 7.13 -6.43 -10.11
CA ARG A 136 6.11 -6.09 -11.07
C ARG A 136 6.83 -5.61 -12.33
N LEU A 137 6.63 -6.34 -13.40
CA LEU A 137 7.16 -6.02 -14.72
C LEU A 137 6.41 -4.80 -15.23
N LEU A 138 7.03 -3.66 -15.18
CA LEU A 138 6.76 -2.61 -16.12
C LEU A 138 7.88 -2.66 -17.16
N SER A 139 7.46 -2.70 -18.43
CA SER A 139 8.22 -2.70 -19.67
C SER A 139 9.76 -2.64 -19.56
N LYS A 140 10.44 -3.27 -20.46
CA LYS A 140 11.90 -3.51 -20.52
C LYS A 140 12.83 -2.29 -20.22
N GLU A 141 12.29 -1.10 -19.98
CA GLU A 141 13.07 0.14 -19.85
C GLU A 141 12.93 0.90 -18.52
N LEU A 142 11.93 0.59 -17.67
CA LEU A 142 11.80 1.25 -16.36
C LEU A 142 11.84 0.22 -15.24
N LYS A 143 13.00 0.07 -14.63
CA LYS A 143 13.25 -0.80 -13.47
C LYS A 143 12.65 -0.24 -12.17
N THR A 144 11.45 0.31 -12.19
CA THR A 144 10.77 0.77 -11.00
C THR A 144 9.70 -0.22 -10.58
N THR A 145 9.82 -0.74 -9.38
CA THR A 145 8.84 -1.64 -8.76
C THR A 145 8.26 -0.98 -7.53
N SER A 146 6.94 -1.03 -7.35
CA SER A 146 6.27 -0.57 -6.13
C SER A 146 6.18 -1.71 -5.13
N TRP A 147 6.62 -1.50 -3.90
CA TRP A 147 6.54 -2.48 -2.83
C TRP A 147 5.17 -2.52 -2.16
N GLU A 148 4.41 -1.43 -2.17
CA GLU A 148 3.10 -1.34 -1.51
C GLU A 148 2.09 -2.31 -2.10
N ASN A 149 2.13 -2.53 -3.41
CA ASN A 149 1.29 -3.52 -4.07
C ASN A 149 1.73 -4.98 -3.82
N ASN A 150 2.91 -5.17 -3.26
CA ASN A 150 3.51 -6.47 -3.01
C ASN A 150 3.46 -6.89 -1.55
N THR A 151 3.21 -5.96 -0.62
CA THR A 151 3.17 -6.22 0.83
C THR A 151 1.86 -5.76 1.41
N ASN A 152 1.20 -6.60 2.19
CA ASN A 152 -0.06 -6.31 2.87
C ASN A 152 -0.02 -6.86 4.29
N CYS A 153 -0.28 -6.00 5.28
CA CYS A 153 -0.37 -6.37 6.70
C CYS A 153 -1.78 -6.12 7.23
N ARG A 154 -2.30 -7.00 8.07
CA ARG A 154 -3.61 -6.95 8.69
C ARG A 154 -3.63 -7.56 10.09
#